data_78715bd96fcbe406dfa2f618a18c82ba
#
_entry.id   78715bd96fcbe406dfa2f618a18c82ba
#
_cell.length_a   1.000
_cell.length_b   1.000
_cell.length_c   1.000
_cell.angle_alpha   90.00
_cell.angle_beta   90.00
_cell.angle_gamma   90.00
#
_symmetry.space_group_name_H-M   'P 1'
#
loop_
_entity.id
_entity.type
_entity.pdbx_description
1 polymer ?
#
loop_
_entity_poly.entity_id
_entity_poly.type
_entity_poly.pdbx_seq_one_letter_code
_entity_poly.pdbx_strand_id
1 'polypeptide(L)'
;MADRKRRTAPSREFIREREESSRNRRPSRNRYQEDYDSDDYDDYDEEEYDDEYDDDYDEDYEEDDYEEEPQSLKRRKSQRQGANIATATGRSDRRKNSSGAEYRKSVGAGNGGRINRNPASDRAGQDRGKRKKKKSIFQKLGILLLLVFFGLLLWRFISPYFGPKYWTVAVFGLDSRDGNKEAGALSDVIMLASVNKRTGEVKLSSVFRDSYMQIDEEGTYHKINEAYFKGGHKQAVEALERNLDIKIDDYVSFNWAAVAKGISALGGVDLELSDAEFFYINAFITETVQSTGIPSVHLEHAGMNHLDGIQAVAYGRLRLMDTDFNRTARQRKVLGLAFDKAKKAGPVKLMQVASMVLPELSTSLDMGDITTLVTQVDRYHIGESRGFPFARTTMKIKKMDVVIPATLASNVTELHSYLYGVENYSPSAKVQEISAHIAKVSGVGSPMEDAEEAGTGGGTVRKKEAGKAKAAENAEKSKKKKKEEQTEAAKKQETKTETEEETSVKNKKETKEEKKSTEEETKETKEKRETEETVEVGPG
;
A
#
# COMPACT_ATOMS: atom_id res chain seq x y z
N MET A 1 -51.20 27.03 58.24
CA MET A 1 -52.15 25.93 58.02
C MET A 1 -51.97 25.42 56.61
N ALA A 2 -51.22 24.36 56.43
CA ALA A 2 -50.86 23.77 55.14
C ALA A 2 -51.43 22.37 55.06
N ASP A 3 -52.31 22.17 54.12
CA ASP A 3 -53.06 20.92 53.89
C ASP A 3 -52.16 19.93 53.11
N ARG A 4 -51.74 18.83 53.74
CA ARG A 4 -51.00 17.73 53.15
C ARG A 4 -52.01 16.73 52.58
N LYS A 5 -52.25 16.74 51.28
CA LYS A 5 -52.94 15.64 50.57
C LYS A 5 -52.05 14.40 50.54
N ARG A 6 -52.46 13.37 51.26
CA ARG A 6 -51.91 12.00 51.22
C ARG A 6 -52.25 11.37 49.86
N ARG A 7 -51.25 10.93 49.12
CA ARG A 7 -51.42 10.05 47.94
C ARG A 7 -51.62 8.61 48.45
N THR A 8 -52.80 8.06 48.22
CA THR A 8 -53.15 6.65 48.49
C THR A 8 -52.49 5.79 47.38
N ALA A 9 -51.86 4.67 47.79
CA ALA A 9 -51.32 3.66 46.90
C ALA A 9 -52.46 2.93 46.12
N PRO A 10 -52.19 2.52 44.86
CA PRO A 10 -53.17 1.80 44.05
C PRO A 10 -53.51 0.41 44.68
N SER A 11 -54.74 0.00 44.54
CA SER A 11 -55.34 -1.24 45.11
C SER A 11 -54.68 -2.49 44.44
N ARG A 12 -54.59 -3.57 45.20
CA ARG A 12 -54.09 -4.88 44.79
C ARG A 12 -54.73 -5.48 43.54
N GLU A 13 -55.92 -5.05 43.16
CA GLU A 13 -56.59 -5.47 41.92
C GLU A 13 -55.97 -4.91 40.65
N PHE A 14 -55.51 -3.67 40.69
CA PHE A 14 -54.84 -3.03 39.53
C PHE A 14 -53.48 -3.64 39.19
N ILE A 15 -52.82 -4.25 40.17
CA ILE A 15 -51.54 -4.96 39.98
C ILE A 15 -51.81 -6.35 39.36
N ARG A 16 -52.92 -6.99 39.70
CA ARG A 16 -53.26 -8.32 39.17
C ARG A 16 -53.67 -8.29 37.69
N GLU A 17 -54.43 -7.29 37.25
CA GLU A 17 -54.77 -7.12 35.82
C GLU A 17 -53.56 -6.84 34.93
N ARG A 18 -52.51 -6.17 35.46
CA ARG A 18 -51.30 -5.90 34.72
C ARG A 18 -50.37 -7.13 34.60
N GLU A 19 -50.40 -8.02 35.56
CA GLU A 19 -49.66 -9.29 35.52
C GLU A 19 -50.33 -10.34 34.63
N GLU A 20 -51.64 -10.34 34.50
CA GLU A 20 -52.36 -11.25 33.59
C GLU A 20 -52.25 -10.84 32.12
N SER A 21 -52.13 -9.55 31.83
CA SER A 21 -51.95 -9.03 30.47
C SER A 21 -50.53 -9.29 29.92
N SER A 22 -49.54 -9.51 30.77
CA SER A 22 -48.16 -9.78 30.38
C SER A 22 -47.84 -11.27 30.15
N ARG A 23 -48.72 -12.18 30.58
CA ARG A 23 -48.51 -13.64 30.43
C ARG A 23 -48.99 -14.23 29.10
N ASN A 24 -49.69 -13.46 28.25
CA ASN A 24 -50.31 -13.97 27.03
C ASN A 24 -49.55 -13.59 25.72
N ARG A 25 -48.27 -13.21 25.80
CA ARG A 25 -47.45 -13.02 24.61
C ARG A 25 -46.27 -14.00 24.62
N ARG A 26 -46.53 -15.24 24.16
CA ARG A 26 -45.49 -16.16 23.71
C ARG A 26 -45.34 -16.00 22.19
N PRO A 27 -44.13 -15.85 21.64
CA PRO A 27 -43.94 -15.90 20.20
C PRO A 27 -44.08 -17.34 19.72
N SER A 28 -44.94 -17.57 18.74
CA SER A 28 -45.15 -18.85 18.09
C SER A 28 -43.91 -19.20 17.25
N ARG A 29 -43.29 -20.31 17.56
CA ARG A 29 -42.27 -20.97 16.74
C ARG A 29 -43.01 -21.59 15.54
N ASN A 30 -42.86 -21.00 14.35
CA ASN A 30 -43.29 -21.65 13.11
C ASN A 30 -42.20 -22.59 12.63
N ARG A 31 -42.53 -23.86 12.68
CA ARG A 31 -41.89 -24.97 11.99
C ARG A 31 -42.52 -25.00 10.59
N TYR A 32 -41.75 -24.76 9.54
CA TYR A 32 -42.17 -25.11 8.17
C TYR A 32 -41.33 -26.28 7.69
N GLN A 33 -42.05 -27.35 7.47
CA GLN A 33 -41.65 -28.52 6.73
C GLN A 33 -42.32 -28.45 5.36
N GLU A 34 -41.60 -28.88 4.37
CA GLU A 34 -41.81 -28.88 2.94
C GLU A 34 -43.20 -29.34 2.49
N ASP A 35 -43.74 -28.68 1.46
CA ASP A 35 -44.42 -29.35 0.36
C ASP A 35 -44.34 -28.46 -0.89
N TYR A 36 -43.83 -29.06 -1.96
CA TYR A 36 -43.79 -28.51 -3.31
C TYR A 36 -45.16 -28.65 -3.94
N ASP A 37 -45.74 -27.56 -4.45
CA ASP A 37 -46.56 -27.62 -5.65
C ASP A 37 -46.46 -26.31 -6.45
N SER A 38 -46.38 -26.49 -7.74
CA SER A 38 -46.20 -25.54 -8.81
C SER A 38 -47.48 -24.73 -9.09
N ASP A 39 -47.22 -23.60 -9.77
CA ASP A 39 -48.07 -22.81 -10.65
C ASP A 39 -48.75 -21.57 -10.03
N ASP A 40 -48.54 -20.49 -10.76
CA ASP A 40 -49.15 -19.15 -10.71
C ASP A 40 -48.33 -18.08 -9.95
N TYR A 41 -47.45 -17.38 -10.69
CA TYR A 41 -47.09 -16.01 -10.41
C TYR A 41 -47.22 -15.17 -11.69
N ASP A 42 -48.37 -14.51 -11.76
CA ASP A 42 -48.61 -13.36 -12.60
C ASP A 42 -47.84 -12.13 -12.10
N ASP A 43 -47.29 -11.46 -13.05
CA ASP A 43 -46.87 -10.06 -13.16
C ASP A 43 -46.92 -9.21 -11.88
N TYR A 44 -45.72 -8.91 -11.34
CA TYR A 44 -45.44 -7.64 -10.68
C TYR A 44 -44.39 -6.90 -11.47
N ASP A 45 -44.77 -5.77 -12.02
CA ASP A 45 -43.89 -4.74 -12.59
C ASP A 45 -42.83 -4.36 -11.56
N GLU A 46 -41.58 -4.87 -11.74
CA GLU A 46 -40.39 -4.36 -11.08
C GLU A 46 -40.10 -2.99 -11.70
N GLU A 47 -40.46 -1.92 -10.99
CA GLU A 47 -39.89 -0.60 -11.28
C GLU A 47 -38.37 -0.74 -11.18
N GLU A 48 -37.71 -0.64 -12.34
CA GLU A 48 -36.28 -0.57 -12.50
C GLU A 48 -35.75 0.65 -11.72
N TYR A 49 -35.19 0.41 -10.54
CA TYR A 49 -34.25 1.36 -9.96
C TYR A 49 -32.95 1.22 -10.77
N ASP A 50 -32.82 2.05 -11.77
CA ASP A 50 -31.55 2.34 -12.42
C ASP A 50 -30.65 3.08 -11.42
N ASP A 51 -29.92 2.30 -10.62
CA ASP A 51 -28.69 2.80 -9.99
C ASP A 51 -27.59 2.86 -11.05
N GLU A 52 -27.73 3.76 -12.01
CA GLU A 52 -26.60 4.29 -12.75
C GLU A 52 -25.77 5.13 -11.77
N TYR A 53 -24.77 4.50 -11.17
CA TYR A 53 -23.62 5.23 -10.65
C TYR A 53 -22.83 5.68 -11.89
N ASP A 54 -23.25 6.80 -12.45
CA ASP A 54 -22.42 7.61 -13.31
C ASP A 54 -21.25 8.10 -12.44
N ASP A 55 -20.05 7.61 -12.75
CA ASP A 55 -18.76 8.17 -12.28
C ASP A 55 -18.48 9.52 -12.97
N ASP A 56 -19.49 10.22 -13.44
CA ASP A 56 -19.40 11.60 -13.88
C ASP A 56 -19.47 12.50 -12.64
N TYR A 57 -18.28 12.77 -12.08
CA TYR A 57 -18.05 13.97 -11.30
C TYR A 57 -18.12 15.14 -12.29
N ASP A 58 -19.34 15.56 -12.64
CA ASP A 58 -19.55 16.87 -13.20
C ASP A 58 -19.11 17.90 -12.15
N GLU A 59 -18.04 18.59 -12.48
CA GLU A 59 -17.55 19.80 -11.83
C GLU A 59 -18.57 20.93 -12.03
N ASP A 60 -19.77 20.81 -11.48
CA ASP A 60 -20.66 21.94 -11.28
C ASP A 60 -20.40 22.55 -9.89
N TYR A 61 -19.24 23.16 -9.77
CA TYR A 61 -19.07 24.24 -8.81
C TYR A 61 -19.78 25.46 -9.41
N GLU A 62 -20.98 25.77 -8.92
CA GLU A 62 -21.52 27.12 -9.03
C GLU A 62 -20.48 28.05 -8.40
N GLU A 63 -19.75 28.77 -9.27
CA GLU A 63 -18.98 29.94 -8.88
C GLU A 63 -19.97 30.91 -8.24
N ASP A 64 -19.94 31.02 -6.93
CA ASP A 64 -20.51 32.17 -6.26
C ASP A 64 -19.74 33.40 -6.78
N ASP A 65 -20.41 34.19 -7.61
CA ASP A 65 -19.97 35.48 -8.10
C ASP A 65 -19.60 36.39 -6.91
N TYR A 66 -18.32 36.36 -6.53
CA TYR A 66 -17.73 37.47 -5.81
C TYR A 66 -17.20 38.46 -6.85
N GLU A 67 -17.97 39.52 -7.11
CA GLU A 67 -17.51 40.68 -7.83
C GLU A 67 -16.26 41.25 -7.15
N GLU A 68 -15.07 40.89 -7.64
CA GLU A 68 -13.84 41.62 -7.34
C GLU A 68 -13.80 42.88 -8.22
N GLU A 69 -13.96 44.04 -7.59
CA GLU A 69 -13.60 45.33 -8.20
C GLU A 69 -12.11 45.30 -8.62
N PRO A 70 -11.76 45.79 -9.82
CA PRO A 70 -10.39 45.81 -10.28
C PRO A 70 -9.57 46.87 -9.57
N GLN A 71 -8.79 46.47 -8.58
CA GLN A 71 -7.77 47.36 -8.00
C GLN A 71 -6.61 47.51 -8.98
N SER A 72 -6.54 48.75 -9.49
CA SER A 72 -5.52 49.29 -10.37
C SER A 72 -4.09 49.01 -9.88
N LEU A 73 -3.30 48.40 -10.75
CA LEU A 73 -1.85 48.28 -10.69
C LEU A 73 -1.16 49.62 -10.46
N LYS A 74 -0.87 49.98 -9.23
CA LYS A 74 0.13 51.01 -8.91
C LYS A 74 1.51 50.38 -8.81
N ARG A 75 2.19 50.47 -9.91
CA ARG A 75 3.63 50.26 -10.11
C ARG A 75 4.41 51.16 -9.14
N ARG A 76 4.85 50.66 -7.98
CA ARG A 76 5.84 51.32 -7.13
C ARG A 76 7.23 51.00 -7.60
N LYS A 77 7.84 51.93 -8.34
CA LYS A 77 9.29 52.07 -8.46
C LYS A 77 9.88 52.37 -7.08
N SER A 78 10.62 51.45 -6.49
CA SER A 78 11.49 51.79 -5.38
C SER A 78 12.81 52.32 -5.93
N GLN A 79 13.05 53.57 -5.60
CA GLN A 79 14.31 54.29 -5.83
C GLN A 79 15.45 53.56 -5.11
N ARG A 80 16.50 53.33 -5.89
CA ARG A 80 17.85 53.13 -5.38
C ARG A 80 18.32 54.46 -4.75
N GLN A 81 18.59 54.47 -3.46
CA GLN A 81 19.55 55.40 -2.88
C GLN A 81 20.78 54.59 -2.47
N GLY A 82 21.88 54.96 -3.12
CA GLY A 82 23.19 54.49 -2.84
C GLY A 82 23.76 55.14 -1.59
N ALA A 83 24.53 54.39 -0.87
CA ALA A 83 25.56 54.88 0.00
C ALA A 83 26.81 54.07 -0.30
N ASN A 84 27.72 54.75 -1.00
CA ASN A 84 29.14 54.43 -1.08
C ASN A 84 29.71 54.34 0.33
N ILE A 85 30.63 53.43 0.56
CA ILE A 85 31.95 53.69 1.19
C ILE A 85 32.77 52.45 1.12
N ALA A 86 33.83 52.66 0.39
CA ALA A 86 35.23 52.31 0.53
C ALA A 86 35.68 50.88 0.30
N THR A 87 36.18 50.75 -0.87
CA THR A 87 37.31 49.93 -1.30
C THR A 87 38.48 49.98 -0.32
N ALA A 88 38.95 48.82 0.09
CA ALA A 88 40.35 48.61 0.40
C ALA A 88 40.79 47.28 -0.20
N THR A 89 41.39 47.41 -1.34
CA THR A 89 42.28 46.45 -2.00
C THR A 89 43.49 46.20 -1.14
N GLY A 90 43.84 44.94 -0.94
CA GLY A 90 45.07 44.52 -0.29
C GLY A 90 45.46 43.13 -0.76
N ARG A 91 45.99 43.11 -1.98
CA ARG A 91 46.79 42.02 -2.58
C ARG A 91 48.21 42.13 -2.05
N SER A 92 48.81 41.03 -1.61
CA SER A 92 50.21 40.67 -1.85
C SER A 92 50.48 39.37 -1.10
N ASP A 93 50.71 38.29 -1.77
CA ASP A 93 51.97 37.88 -2.34
C ASP A 93 53.02 37.49 -1.30
N ARG A 94 53.32 36.18 -1.32
CA ARG A 94 54.61 35.50 -1.35
C ARG A 94 55.73 36.04 -0.46
N ARG A 95 56.31 35.13 0.29
CA ARG A 95 57.70 34.62 0.19
C ARG A 95 58.03 33.83 1.45
N LYS A 96 58.34 32.56 1.33
CA LYS A 96 59.68 31.92 1.27
C LYS A 96 60.80 32.74 1.89
N ASN A 97 61.42 32.17 2.92
CA ASN A 97 62.86 31.93 3.11
C ASN A 97 63.05 31.53 4.58
N SER A 98 63.58 30.35 4.88
CA SER A 98 64.96 29.84 4.75
C SER A 98 65.98 30.64 5.58
N SER A 99 66.68 29.81 6.36
CA SER A 99 68.06 29.93 6.76
C SER A 99 68.44 30.80 7.97
N GLY A 100 69.27 30.20 8.75
CA GLY A 100 70.53 30.64 9.28
C GLY A 100 70.56 30.49 10.78
N ALA A 101 71.15 29.50 11.33
CA ALA A 101 72.57 29.32 11.60
C ALA A 101 73.19 30.55 12.29
N GLU A 102 73.62 30.36 13.47
CA GLU A 102 74.99 30.60 13.97
C GLU A 102 74.97 30.71 15.49
N TYR A 103 75.70 29.83 16.08
CA TYR A 103 77.00 29.97 16.69
C TYR A 103 77.13 31.01 17.77
N ARG A 104 77.44 30.52 18.97
CA ARG A 104 78.60 30.97 19.75
C ARG A 104 79.09 30.00 20.79
N LYS A 105 80.40 29.70 20.63
CA LYS A 105 81.31 29.06 21.55
C LYS A 105 81.57 29.88 22.81
N SER A 106 81.87 29.20 23.91
CA SER A 106 82.98 29.51 24.81
C SER A 106 83.27 28.24 25.63
N VAL A 107 84.37 27.58 25.42
CA VAL A 107 85.74 27.58 25.83
C VAL A 107 85.97 27.78 27.34
N GLY A 108 86.58 26.75 27.91
CA GLY A 108 87.14 26.75 29.27
C GLY A 108 87.50 25.33 29.71
N ALA A 109 88.48 24.92 29.53
CA ALA A 109 89.82 24.33 29.73
C ALA A 109 90.03 23.85 31.19
N GLY A 110 90.61 22.68 31.31
CA GLY A 110 91.42 22.35 32.46
C GLY A 110 91.29 20.89 32.91
N ASN A 111 92.01 20.00 32.38
CA ASN A 111 93.31 19.42 32.80
C ASN A 111 93.25 18.35 33.85
N GLY A 112 93.77 17.19 33.53
CA GLY A 112 94.68 16.46 34.42
C GLY A 112 94.20 15.06 34.89
N GLY A 113 94.86 14.06 34.32
CA GLY A 113 95.60 13.10 35.06
C GLY A 113 95.11 11.66 35.14
N ARG A 114 95.61 10.89 34.21
CA ARG A 114 96.39 9.63 34.39
C ARG A 114 95.81 8.46 35.19
N ILE A 115 95.69 7.35 34.42
CA ILE A 115 96.35 6.02 34.66
C ILE A 115 95.75 5.12 35.82
N ASN A 116 95.15 3.98 35.53
CA ASN A 116 95.83 2.69 35.34
C ASN A 116 94.86 1.49 35.43
N ARG A 117 95.06 0.58 34.51
CA ARG A 117 95.01 -0.91 34.66
C ARG A 117 93.82 -1.64 35.20
N ASN A 118 93.33 -2.45 34.24
CA ASN A 118 92.66 -3.77 34.47
C ASN A 118 93.29 -4.70 35.55
N PRO A 119 92.66 -5.84 35.95
CA PRO A 119 91.86 -6.75 35.15
C PRO A 119 90.67 -7.45 35.90
N ALA A 120 89.80 -7.98 34.98
CA ALA A 120 89.07 -9.23 35.11
C ALA A 120 88.38 -9.66 36.45
N SER A 121 87.10 -9.81 36.41
CA SER A 121 86.45 -11.10 36.77
C SER A 121 84.96 -11.09 36.35
N ASP A 122 84.60 -12.18 35.75
CA ASP A 122 83.27 -12.63 35.39
C ASP A 122 82.23 -12.42 36.49
N ARG A 123 81.06 -11.93 36.07
CA ARG A 123 79.76 -12.45 36.52
C ARG A 123 78.66 -12.04 35.53
N ALA A 124 78.19 -13.02 34.80
CA ALA A 124 76.96 -12.97 34.03
C ALA A 124 75.80 -12.54 34.91
N GLY A 125 75.32 -11.31 34.75
CA GLY A 125 74.06 -10.80 35.30
C GLY A 125 73.06 -10.77 34.19
N GLN A 126 72.18 -11.76 34.17
CA GLN A 126 71.01 -11.81 33.26
C GLN A 126 70.12 -10.60 33.57
N ASP A 127 70.23 -9.56 32.78
CA ASP A 127 69.24 -8.49 32.76
C ASP A 127 67.99 -9.00 32.02
N ARG A 128 67.07 -9.64 32.78
CA ARG A 128 65.73 -9.94 32.37
C ARG A 128 64.99 -8.63 32.23
N GLY A 129 65.14 -7.96 31.10
CA GLY A 129 64.30 -6.85 30.68
C GLY A 129 62.85 -7.24 30.79
N LYS A 130 62.15 -6.71 31.80
CA LYS A 130 60.71 -6.81 31.95
C LYS A 130 60.02 -6.22 30.72
N ARG A 131 59.74 -7.07 29.71
CA ARG A 131 58.76 -6.77 28.64
C ARG A 131 57.44 -6.47 29.33
N LYS A 132 57.18 -5.21 29.66
CA LYS A 132 55.89 -4.71 30.12
C LYS A 132 54.87 -5.03 29.04
N LYS A 133 53.95 -5.94 29.35
CA LYS A 133 52.92 -6.44 28.48
C LYS A 133 52.07 -5.30 27.92
N LYS A 134 52.22 -4.98 26.61
CA LYS A 134 51.30 -4.14 25.84
C LYS A 134 49.86 -4.73 25.77
N LYS A 135 49.59 -5.89 26.43
CA LYS A 135 48.30 -6.54 26.50
C LYS A 135 47.19 -5.73 27.23
N SER A 136 47.57 -4.73 28.05
CA SER A 136 46.63 -3.99 28.91
C SER A 136 45.73 -3.02 28.14
N ILE A 137 46.17 -2.43 27.00
CA ILE A 137 45.36 -1.43 26.28
C ILE A 137 44.29 -2.12 25.47
N PHE A 138 44.61 -3.18 24.72
CA PHE A 138 43.63 -3.95 23.96
C PHE A 138 42.58 -4.65 24.84
N GLN A 139 43.01 -5.14 26.03
CA GLN A 139 42.07 -5.70 27.01
C GLN A 139 41.11 -4.63 27.56
N LYS A 140 41.64 -3.44 27.90
CA LYS A 140 40.80 -2.32 28.37
C LYS A 140 39.87 -1.82 27.29
N LEU A 141 40.32 -1.73 26.02
CA LEU A 141 39.50 -1.38 24.88
C LEU A 141 38.42 -2.43 24.62
N GLY A 142 38.76 -3.72 24.69
CA GLY A 142 37.78 -4.82 24.58
C GLY A 142 36.70 -4.78 25.66
N ILE A 143 37.11 -4.53 26.91
CA ILE A 143 36.15 -4.39 28.04
C ILE A 143 35.26 -3.15 27.84
N LEU A 144 35.83 -2.03 27.38
CA LEU A 144 35.06 -0.82 27.10
C LEU A 144 34.03 -1.05 25.99
N LEU A 145 34.41 -1.70 24.88
CA LEU A 145 33.51 -2.06 23.82
C LEU A 145 32.39 -3.01 24.28
N LEU A 146 32.73 -3.96 25.14
CA LEU A 146 31.79 -4.90 25.75
C LEU A 146 30.81 -4.17 26.69
N LEU A 147 31.26 -3.23 27.48
CA LEU A 147 30.43 -2.39 28.35
C LEU A 147 29.50 -1.47 27.51
N VAL A 148 30.03 -0.87 26.44
CA VAL A 148 29.20 -0.08 25.49
C VAL A 148 28.16 -0.95 24.83
N PHE A 149 28.53 -2.15 24.37
CA PHE A 149 27.60 -3.10 23.80
C PHE A 149 26.49 -3.52 24.78
N PHE A 150 26.87 -3.89 26.01
CA PHE A 150 25.88 -4.19 27.06
C PHE A 150 25.06 -2.97 27.48
N GLY A 151 25.66 -1.79 27.49
CA GLY A 151 24.96 -0.53 27.75
C GLY A 151 23.91 -0.25 26.65
N LEU A 152 24.26 -0.43 25.39
CA LEU A 152 23.32 -0.30 24.27
C LEU A 152 22.22 -1.37 24.31
N LEU A 153 22.58 -2.62 24.62
CA LEU A 153 21.61 -3.69 24.86
C LEU A 153 20.63 -3.32 25.97
N LEU A 154 21.13 -2.90 27.11
CA LEU A 154 20.30 -2.51 28.26
C LEU A 154 19.42 -1.30 27.91
N TRP A 155 19.99 -0.30 27.21
CA TRP A 155 19.24 0.86 26.73
C TRP A 155 18.07 0.46 25.83
N ARG A 156 18.25 -0.54 24.95
CA ARG A 156 17.17 -1.07 24.10
C ARG A 156 15.96 -1.58 24.92
N PHE A 157 16.19 -2.15 26.10
CA PHE A 157 15.12 -2.64 26.97
C PHE A 157 14.51 -1.54 27.84
N ILE A 158 15.30 -0.54 28.21
CA ILE A 158 14.88 0.49 29.17
C ILE A 158 14.27 1.71 28.44
N SER A 159 14.76 2.06 27.25
CA SER A 159 14.31 3.24 26.50
C SER A 159 12.80 3.32 26.26
N PRO A 160 12.03 2.24 26.02
CA PRO A 160 10.58 2.32 25.83
C PRO A 160 9.80 2.74 27.07
N TYR A 161 10.44 2.70 28.25
CA TYR A 161 9.81 3.11 29.50
C TYR A 161 10.01 4.60 29.81
N PHE A 162 10.89 5.27 29.05
CA PHE A 162 11.05 6.72 29.11
C PHE A 162 10.22 7.37 28.00
N GLY A 163 9.36 8.31 28.35
CA GLY A 163 8.49 9.02 27.43
C GLY A 163 7.04 8.49 27.39
N PRO A 164 6.23 8.97 26.46
CA PRO A 164 4.83 8.57 26.34
C PRO A 164 4.71 7.07 26.04
N LYS A 165 3.68 6.46 26.65
CA LYS A 165 3.42 5.02 26.51
C LYS A 165 3.03 4.64 25.07
N TYR A 166 2.27 5.50 24.42
CA TYR A 166 1.75 5.30 23.07
C TYR A 166 2.40 6.26 22.07
N TRP A 167 2.50 5.84 20.86
CA TRP A 167 2.90 6.60 19.68
C TRP A 167 1.84 6.39 18.62
N THR A 168 1.16 7.46 18.23
CA THR A 168 0.04 7.40 17.30
C THR A 168 0.45 8.02 15.97
N VAL A 169 0.34 7.25 14.92
CA VAL A 169 0.68 7.65 13.55
C VAL A 169 -0.60 7.65 12.70
N ALA A 170 -0.87 8.75 12.02
CA ALA A 170 -1.90 8.81 11.01
C ALA A 170 -1.34 8.33 9.66
N VAL A 171 -2.07 7.43 9.01
CA VAL A 171 -1.67 6.82 7.74
C VAL A 171 -2.73 7.16 6.69
N PHE A 172 -2.31 7.87 5.62
CA PHE A 172 -3.18 8.29 4.54
C PHE A 172 -2.80 7.63 3.22
N GLY A 173 -3.73 6.94 2.59
CA GLY A 173 -3.60 6.45 1.23
C GLY A 173 -4.34 7.37 0.26
N LEU A 174 -3.60 7.93 -0.68
CA LEU A 174 -4.10 8.95 -1.60
C LEU A 174 -4.46 8.33 -2.95
N ASP A 175 -5.61 8.68 -3.46
CA ASP A 175 -5.99 8.41 -4.85
C ASP A 175 -5.49 9.55 -5.75
N SER A 176 -4.18 9.55 -5.98
CA SER A 176 -3.49 10.56 -6.80
C SER A 176 -2.89 9.87 -8.02
N ARG A 177 -3.43 10.17 -9.18
CA ARG A 177 -2.96 9.65 -10.48
C ARG A 177 -1.72 10.38 -10.99
N ASP A 178 -1.53 11.62 -10.58
CA ASP A 178 -0.41 12.50 -10.94
C ASP A 178 0.75 12.46 -9.95
N GLY A 179 0.65 11.64 -8.91
CA GLY A 179 1.67 11.54 -7.86
C GLY A 179 1.62 12.67 -6.83
N ASN A 180 0.59 13.54 -6.87
CA ASN A 180 0.40 14.61 -5.89
C ASN A 180 0.19 14.02 -4.48
N LYS A 181 0.92 14.52 -3.51
CA LYS A 181 0.85 14.14 -2.08
C LYS A 181 0.46 15.32 -1.18
N GLU A 182 0.14 16.43 -1.80
CA GLU A 182 -0.30 17.67 -1.15
C GLU A 182 -1.84 17.77 -1.19
N ALA A 183 -2.38 18.93 -0.91
CA ALA A 183 -3.79 19.21 -1.08
C ALA A 183 -4.26 18.98 -2.54
N GLY A 184 -5.53 18.64 -2.72
CA GLY A 184 -6.12 18.31 -4.02
C GLY A 184 -6.21 16.82 -4.31
N ALA A 185 -5.74 15.94 -3.40
CA ALA A 185 -5.94 14.50 -3.48
C ALA A 185 -6.84 14.01 -2.34
N LEU A 186 -7.85 13.20 -2.64
CA LEU A 186 -8.68 12.57 -1.62
C LEU A 186 -7.91 11.47 -0.88
N SER A 187 -8.09 11.39 0.44
CA SER A 187 -7.54 10.28 1.22
C SER A 187 -8.55 9.13 1.30
N ASP A 188 -8.40 8.18 0.40
CA ASP A 188 -9.26 7.00 0.33
C ASP A 188 -8.96 5.95 1.40
N VAL A 189 -7.79 6.02 2.01
CA VAL A 189 -7.39 5.27 3.20
C VAL A 189 -7.05 6.25 4.29
N ILE A 190 -7.71 6.11 5.43
CA ILE A 190 -7.43 6.87 6.65
C ILE A 190 -7.30 5.85 7.77
N MET A 191 -6.12 5.72 8.36
CA MET A 191 -5.88 4.73 9.41
C MET A 191 -5.07 5.34 10.55
N LEU A 192 -5.43 5.01 11.77
CA LEU A 192 -4.68 5.33 12.98
C LEU A 192 -3.93 4.08 13.41
N ALA A 193 -2.62 4.18 13.51
CA ALA A 193 -1.75 3.16 14.07
C ALA A 193 -1.27 3.60 15.45
N SER A 194 -1.80 2.99 16.51
CA SER A 194 -1.36 3.25 17.88
C SER A 194 -0.37 2.18 18.32
N VAL A 195 0.87 2.59 18.53
CA VAL A 195 1.98 1.72 18.95
C VAL A 195 2.19 1.83 20.44
N ASN A 196 1.96 0.77 21.18
CA ASN A 196 2.34 0.68 22.58
C ASN A 196 3.86 0.44 22.67
N LYS A 197 4.62 1.49 22.99
CA LYS A 197 6.10 1.43 23.06
C LYS A 197 6.64 0.45 24.10
N ARG A 198 5.81 0.04 25.07
CA ARG A 198 6.23 -0.90 26.13
C ARG A 198 6.04 -2.36 25.74
N THR A 199 4.91 -2.68 25.10
CA THR A 199 4.58 -4.05 24.69
C THR A 199 5.00 -4.35 23.26
N GLY A 200 5.06 -3.35 22.38
CA GLY A 200 5.24 -3.51 20.95
C GLY A 200 3.94 -3.83 20.21
N GLU A 201 2.80 -3.82 20.88
CA GLU A 201 1.50 -4.00 20.26
C GLU A 201 1.15 -2.78 19.39
N VAL A 202 0.71 -3.04 18.18
CA VAL A 202 0.20 -2.06 17.22
C VAL A 202 -1.28 -2.30 17.00
N LYS A 203 -2.12 -1.39 17.44
CA LYS A 203 -3.56 -1.41 17.17
C LYS A 203 -3.88 -0.51 15.99
N LEU A 204 -4.69 -1.01 15.06
CA LEU A 204 -5.06 -0.31 13.85
C LEU A 204 -6.56 0.04 13.88
N SER A 205 -6.88 1.32 13.69
CA SER A 205 -8.25 1.77 13.51
C SER A 205 -8.38 2.46 12.15
N SER A 206 -9.15 1.88 11.24
CA SER A 206 -9.45 2.49 9.94
C SER A 206 -10.64 3.42 10.09
N VAL A 207 -10.41 4.72 9.91
CA VAL A 207 -11.49 5.71 9.86
C VAL A 207 -12.14 5.65 8.47
N PHE A 208 -13.42 5.35 8.41
CA PHE A 208 -14.13 5.29 7.13
C PHE A 208 -14.15 6.65 6.47
N ARG A 209 -13.68 6.73 5.22
CA ARG A 209 -13.49 7.98 4.48
C ARG A 209 -14.75 8.85 4.40
N ASP A 210 -15.93 8.20 4.33
CA ASP A 210 -17.22 8.86 4.20
C ASP A 210 -17.84 9.26 5.55
N SER A 211 -17.10 9.15 6.67
CA SER A 211 -17.58 9.56 8.00
C SER A 211 -17.85 11.06 8.03
N TYR A 212 -19.09 11.42 8.39
CA TYR A 212 -19.53 12.82 8.50
C TYR A 212 -18.98 13.45 9.77
N MET A 213 -18.01 14.37 9.61
CA MET A 213 -17.25 14.98 10.70
C MET A 213 -16.94 16.44 10.41
N GLN A 214 -16.46 17.17 11.42
CA GLN A 214 -15.95 18.54 11.23
C GLN A 214 -14.55 18.47 10.60
N ILE A 215 -14.40 19.00 9.38
CA ILE A 215 -13.17 18.88 8.57
C ILE A 215 -12.18 20.03 8.72
N ASP A 216 -12.61 21.18 9.28
CA ASP A 216 -11.78 22.38 9.46
C ASP A 216 -12.08 23.10 10.78
N GLU A 217 -11.36 24.20 11.06
CA GLU A 217 -11.55 25.03 12.24
C GLU A 217 -12.79 25.94 12.11
N GLU A 218 -13.20 26.25 10.90
CA GLU A 218 -14.33 27.13 10.57
C GLU A 218 -15.68 26.45 10.86
N GLY A 219 -15.68 25.16 11.19
CA GLY A 219 -16.89 24.42 11.53
C GLY A 219 -17.59 23.80 10.33
N THR A 220 -16.88 23.57 9.24
CA THR A 220 -17.40 22.86 8.06
C THR A 220 -17.53 21.36 8.35
N TYR A 221 -18.69 20.81 8.03
CA TYR A 221 -18.98 19.37 8.17
C TYR A 221 -19.10 18.73 6.80
N HIS A 222 -18.27 17.71 6.58
CA HIS A 222 -18.22 16.95 5.33
C HIS A 222 -17.74 15.53 5.59
N LYS A 223 -17.55 14.74 4.53
CA LYS A 223 -16.83 13.48 4.61
C LYS A 223 -15.39 13.74 5.09
N ILE A 224 -14.88 12.93 6.00
CA ILE A 224 -13.57 13.19 6.65
C ILE A 224 -12.40 13.19 5.64
N ASN A 225 -12.50 12.46 4.52
CA ASN A 225 -11.49 12.44 3.47
C ASN A 225 -11.29 13.80 2.78
N GLU A 226 -12.31 14.68 2.77
CA GLU A 226 -12.24 16.04 2.24
C GLU A 226 -11.24 16.92 3.01
N ALA A 227 -10.97 16.61 4.28
CA ALA A 227 -9.98 17.36 5.05
C ALA A 227 -8.59 17.30 4.39
N TYR A 228 -8.22 16.14 3.86
CA TYR A 228 -6.96 15.99 3.12
C TYR A 228 -6.99 16.72 1.77
N PHE A 229 -8.09 16.63 1.05
CA PHE A 229 -8.28 17.32 -0.23
C PHE A 229 -8.11 18.83 -0.10
N LYS A 230 -8.70 19.43 0.95
CA LYS A 230 -8.69 20.88 1.17
C LYS A 230 -7.36 21.42 1.69
N GLY A 231 -6.72 20.75 2.65
CA GLY A 231 -5.54 21.27 3.33
C GLY A 231 -4.40 20.26 3.53
N GLY A 232 -4.40 19.16 2.76
CA GLY A 232 -3.37 18.15 2.81
C GLY A 232 -3.31 17.43 4.15
N HIS A 233 -2.15 16.83 4.42
CA HIS A 233 -1.92 16.08 5.66
C HIS A 233 -2.17 16.91 6.93
N LYS A 234 -1.85 18.20 6.90
CA LYS A 234 -1.99 19.06 8.08
C LYS A 234 -3.45 19.17 8.52
N GLN A 235 -4.34 19.57 7.62
CA GLN A 235 -5.76 19.70 7.93
C GLN A 235 -6.39 18.35 8.26
N ALA A 236 -5.98 17.26 7.58
CA ALA A 236 -6.48 15.93 7.87
C ALA A 236 -6.10 15.45 9.28
N VAL A 237 -4.86 15.70 9.71
CA VAL A 237 -4.41 15.38 11.09
C VAL A 237 -5.20 16.20 12.09
N GLU A 238 -5.29 17.53 11.91
CA GLU A 238 -6.04 18.43 12.80
C GLU A 238 -7.53 18.05 12.88
N ALA A 239 -8.13 17.65 11.76
CA ALA A 239 -9.51 17.17 11.74
C ALA A 239 -9.68 15.86 12.54
N LEU A 240 -8.77 14.90 12.40
CA LEU A 240 -8.79 13.66 13.19
C LEU A 240 -8.61 13.95 14.69
N GLU A 241 -7.64 14.78 15.06
CA GLU A 241 -7.40 15.16 16.45
C GLU A 241 -8.63 15.83 17.08
N ARG A 242 -9.24 16.76 16.33
CA ARG A 242 -10.43 17.51 16.77
C ARG A 242 -11.66 16.63 16.98
N ASN A 243 -11.91 15.68 16.07
CA ASN A 243 -13.10 14.83 16.15
C ASN A 243 -12.94 13.65 17.10
N LEU A 244 -11.70 13.20 17.35
CA LEU A 244 -11.42 11.95 18.06
C LEU A 244 -10.75 12.13 19.43
N ASP A 245 -10.46 13.37 19.82
CA ASP A 245 -9.71 13.69 21.07
C ASP A 245 -8.38 12.94 21.18
N ILE A 246 -7.76 12.60 20.09
CA ILE A 246 -6.46 11.93 20.09
C ILE A 246 -5.35 12.92 19.79
N LYS A 247 -4.14 12.56 20.20
CA LYS A 247 -2.93 13.21 19.74
C LYS A 247 -2.27 12.36 18.69
N ILE A 248 -2.02 12.92 17.52
CA ILE A 248 -1.28 12.30 16.44
C ILE A 248 0.15 12.82 16.51
N ASP A 249 1.10 11.92 16.71
CA ASP A 249 2.52 12.27 16.87
C ASP A 249 3.19 12.42 15.50
N ASP A 250 2.82 11.57 14.53
CA ASP A 250 3.39 11.56 13.19
C ASP A 250 2.36 11.17 12.14
N TYR A 251 2.69 11.44 10.86
CA TYR A 251 1.87 11.01 9.73
C TYR A 251 2.71 10.37 8.63
N VAL A 252 2.06 9.55 7.82
CA VAL A 252 2.59 8.97 6.58
C VAL A 252 1.51 9.02 5.52
N SER A 253 1.79 9.66 4.40
CA SER A 253 0.92 9.68 3.22
C SER A 253 1.61 8.96 2.06
N PHE A 254 0.89 8.11 1.36
CA PHE A 254 1.40 7.32 0.25
C PHE A 254 0.37 7.20 -0.87
N ASN A 255 0.85 6.96 -2.09
CA ASN A 255 0.05 6.59 -3.24
C ASN A 255 0.14 5.08 -3.52
N TRP A 256 -0.64 4.62 -4.47
CA TRP A 256 -0.69 3.20 -4.85
C TRP A 256 0.66 2.65 -5.32
N ALA A 257 1.45 3.47 -6.04
CA ALA A 257 2.77 3.08 -6.54
C ALA A 257 3.77 2.79 -5.40
N ALA A 258 3.76 3.62 -4.35
CA ALA A 258 4.62 3.43 -3.17
C ALA A 258 4.31 2.09 -2.47
N VAL A 259 3.01 1.78 -2.27
CA VAL A 259 2.58 0.51 -1.67
C VAL A 259 2.99 -0.68 -2.52
N ALA A 260 2.74 -0.61 -3.84
CA ALA A 260 3.08 -1.67 -4.77
C ALA A 260 4.60 -1.95 -4.78
N LYS A 261 5.43 -0.89 -4.84
CA LYS A 261 6.88 -1.00 -4.77
C LYS A 261 7.34 -1.65 -3.45
N GLY A 262 6.77 -1.22 -2.33
CA GLY A 262 7.09 -1.76 -0.99
C GLY A 262 6.77 -3.25 -0.87
N ILE A 263 5.56 -3.66 -1.24
CA ILE A 263 5.13 -5.06 -1.18
C ILE A 263 5.97 -5.93 -2.14
N SER A 264 6.20 -5.49 -3.37
CA SER A 264 7.05 -6.21 -4.34
C SER A 264 8.48 -6.35 -3.83
N ALA A 265 9.05 -5.30 -3.21
CA ALA A 265 10.39 -5.33 -2.64
C ALA A 265 10.50 -6.30 -1.45
N LEU A 266 9.41 -6.51 -0.69
CA LEU A 266 9.32 -7.53 0.36
C LEU A 266 9.16 -8.95 -0.19
N GLY A 267 8.93 -9.11 -1.50
CA GLY A 267 8.73 -10.39 -2.17
C GLY A 267 7.27 -10.81 -2.26
N GLY A 268 6.33 -9.86 -2.28
CA GLY A 268 4.91 -10.15 -2.43
C GLY A 268 4.24 -10.70 -1.16
N VAL A 269 2.94 -10.98 -1.24
CA VAL A 269 2.13 -11.53 -0.14
C VAL A 269 1.33 -12.75 -0.61
N ASP A 270 1.13 -13.70 0.29
CA ASP A 270 0.33 -14.90 0.02
C ASP A 270 -1.09 -14.67 0.55
N LEU A 271 -2.10 -14.78 -0.31
CA LEU A 271 -3.48 -14.44 0.00
C LEU A 271 -4.46 -15.36 -0.71
N GLU A 272 -5.49 -15.78 0.01
CA GLU A 272 -6.60 -16.55 -0.54
C GLU A 272 -7.70 -15.63 -1.05
N LEU A 273 -8.10 -15.82 -2.30
CA LEU A 273 -9.16 -15.09 -2.99
C LEU A 273 -10.43 -15.95 -3.06
N SER A 274 -11.57 -15.38 -2.72
CA SER A 274 -12.87 -15.97 -3.04
C SER A 274 -13.15 -15.91 -4.55
N ASP A 275 -14.15 -16.68 -5.01
CA ASP A 275 -14.58 -16.65 -6.41
C ASP A 275 -15.05 -15.26 -6.83
N ALA A 276 -15.73 -14.51 -5.95
CA ALA A 276 -16.16 -13.16 -6.23
C ALA A 276 -14.99 -12.18 -6.32
N GLU A 277 -14.02 -12.28 -5.41
CA GLU A 277 -12.79 -11.47 -5.45
C GLU A 277 -11.98 -11.75 -6.72
N PHE A 278 -11.85 -13.02 -7.11
CA PHE A 278 -11.17 -13.41 -8.35
C PHE A 278 -11.89 -12.86 -9.60
N PHE A 279 -13.21 -12.89 -9.61
CA PHE A 279 -14.00 -12.39 -10.75
C PHE A 279 -13.68 -10.93 -11.09
N TYR A 280 -13.49 -10.09 -10.06
CA TYR A 280 -13.27 -8.65 -10.26
C TYR A 280 -11.80 -8.25 -10.28
N ILE A 281 -10.89 -8.98 -9.60
CA ILE A 281 -9.53 -8.49 -9.31
C ILE A 281 -8.72 -8.17 -10.57
N ASN A 282 -8.92 -8.92 -11.66
CA ASN A 282 -8.15 -8.74 -12.89
C ASN A 282 -8.45 -7.39 -13.58
N ALA A 283 -9.67 -6.88 -13.47
CA ALA A 283 -10.00 -5.53 -13.91
C ALA A 283 -9.28 -4.47 -13.07
N PHE A 284 -9.28 -4.63 -11.74
CA PHE A 284 -8.55 -3.74 -10.83
C PHE A 284 -7.03 -3.83 -10.98
N ILE A 285 -6.45 -4.99 -11.34
CA ILE A 285 -5.04 -5.11 -11.70
C ILE A 285 -4.74 -4.25 -12.93
N THR A 286 -5.55 -4.37 -14.00
CA THR A 286 -5.40 -3.55 -15.21
C THR A 286 -5.44 -2.06 -14.91
N GLU A 287 -6.44 -1.62 -14.14
CA GLU A 287 -6.58 -0.22 -13.72
C GLU A 287 -5.39 0.25 -12.86
N THR A 288 -4.92 -0.60 -11.93
CA THR A 288 -3.76 -0.28 -11.07
C THR A 288 -2.46 -0.19 -11.88
N VAL A 289 -2.25 -1.07 -12.87
CA VAL A 289 -1.13 -0.98 -13.82
C VAL A 289 -1.18 0.34 -14.60
N GLN A 290 -2.36 0.72 -15.10
CA GLN A 290 -2.53 1.98 -15.83
C GLN A 290 -2.27 3.21 -14.97
N SER A 291 -2.76 3.22 -13.72
CA SER A 291 -2.60 4.36 -12.82
C SER A 291 -1.19 4.50 -12.24
N THR A 292 -0.47 3.40 -12.04
CA THR A 292 0.87 3.41 -11.41
C THR A 292 2.01 3.33 -12.42
N GLY A 293 1.75 2.89 -13.65
CA GLY A 293 2.77 2.60 -14.66
C GLY A 293 3.65 1.39 -14.33
N ILE A 294 3.36 0.64 -13.26
CA ILE A 294 4.13 -0.53 -12.84
C ILE A 294 3.51 -1.77 -13.49
N PRO A 295 4.28 -2.57 -14.26
CA PRO A 295 3.74 -3.75 -14.92
C PRO A 295 3.39 -4.86 -13.93
N SER A 296 2.32 -5.61 -14.22
CA SER A 296 1.92 -6.83 -13.52
C SER A 296 1.10 -7.72 -14.46
N VAL A 297 0.79 -8.93 -14.01
CA VAL A 297 0.03 -9.93 -14.77
C VAL A 297 -1.31 -10.23 -14.09
N HIS A 298 -2.27 -10.71 -14.86
CA HIS A 298 -3.55 -11.18 -14.32
C HIS A 298 -3.37 -12.48 -13.54
N LEU A 299 -4.24 -12.70 -12.56
CA LEU A 299 -4.35 -13.98 -11.84
C LEU A 299 -5.16 -14.98 -12.67
N GLU A 300 -4.88 -16.27 -12.48
CA GLU A 300 -5.46 -17.34 -13.29
C GLU A 300 -6.60 -18.08 -12.56
N HIS A 301 -6.66 -18.02 -11.23
CA HIS A 301 -7.64 -18.79 -10.44
C HIS A 301 -7.98 -18.11 -9.11
N ALA A 302 -9.11 -18.49 -8.53
CA ALA A 302 -9.46 -18.20 -7.14
C ALA A 302 -8.64 -19.10 -6.18
N GLY A 303 -8.80 -18.93 -4.87
CA GLY A 303 -8.04 -19.65 -3.85
C GLY A 303 -6.71 -19.00 -3.54
N MET A 304 -5.73 -19.81 -3.09
CA MET A 304 -4.44 -19.30 -2.64
C MET A 304 -3.60 -18.81 -3.83
N ASN A 305 -3.19 -17.54 -3.77
CA ASN A 305 -2.34 -16.88 -4.75
C ASN A 305 -1.17 -16.18 -4.06
N HIS A 306 -0.02 -16.11 -4.76
CA HIS A 306 1.09 -15.26 -4.40
C HIS A 306 0.99 -13.95 -5.18
N LEU A 307 0.62 -12.86 -4.49
CA LEU A 307 0.37 -11.57 -5.10
C LEU A 307 1.65 -10.71 -5.12
N ASP A 308 1.96 -10.12 -6.25
CA ASP A 308 2.91 -9.02 -6.33
C ASP A 308 2.32 -7.73 -5.74
N GLY A 309 3.08 -6.62 -5.73
CA GLY A 309 2.61 -5.38 -5.13
C GLY A 309 1.41 -4.77 -5.84
N ILE A 310 1.33 -4.86 -7.17
CA ILE A 310 0.19 -4.34 -7.96
C ILE A 310 -1.07 -5.15 -7.69
N GLN A 311 -0.95 -6.48 -7.68
CA GLN A 311 -2.05 -7.39 -7.39
C GLN A 311 -2.56 -7.21 -5.96
N ALA A 312 -1.65 -6.99 -4.99
CA ALA A 312 -2.01 -6.71 -3.60
C ALA A 312 -2.72 -5.35 -3.43
N VAL A 313 -2.27 -4.30 -4.16
CA VAL A 313 -2.97 -3.01 -4.20
C VAL A 313 -4.34 -3.16 -4.85
N ALA A 314 -4.43 -3.87 -5.99
CA ALA A 314 -5.69 -4.14 -6.67
C ALA A 314 -6.69 -4.86 -5.75
N TYR A 315 -6.23 -5.84 -4.94
CA TYR A 315 -7.05 -6.49 -3.93
C TYR A 315 -7.58 -5.51 -2.87
N GLY A 316 -6.74 -4.60 -2.38
CA GLY A 316 -7.14 -3.55 -1.43
C GLY A 316 -8.08 -2.49 -2.02
N ARG A 317 -8.23 -2.44 -3.34
CA ARG A 317 -9.13 -1.53 -4.07
C ARG A 317 -10.46 -2.19 -4.46
N LEU A 318 -10.59 -3.51 -4.35
CA LEU A 318 -11.82 -4.24 -4.71
C LEU A 318 -13.04 -3.62 -4.04
N ARG A 319 -14.05 -3.35 -4.87
CA ARG A 319 -15.39 -2.87 -4.48
C ARG A 319 -16.46 -3.42 -5.40
N LEU A 320 -17.41 -3.34 -5.81
CA LEU A 320 -18.38 -3.86 -6.78
C LEU A 320 -19.11 -5.12 -6.30
N MET A 321 -18.52 -5.94 -5.45
CA MET A 321 -19.09 -7.18 -4.96
C MET A 321 -19.64 -7.07 -3.53
N ASP A 322 -19.29 -5.99 -2.80
CA ASP A 322 -19.64 -5.76 -1.40
C ASP A 322 -19.53 -4.26 -1.03
N THR A 323 -19.42 -3.95 0.24
CA THR A 323 -19.43 -2.58 0.76
C THR A 323 -18.03 -1.95 0.86
N ASP A 324 -17.98 -0.63 1.03
CA ASP A 324 -16.73 0.11 1.32
C ASP A 324 -16.08 -0.35 2.64
N PHE A 325 -16.87 -0.83 3.60
CA PHE A 325 -16.37 -1.41 4.85
C PHE A 325 -15.54 -2.69 4.59
N ASN A 326 -15.94 -3.54 3.64
CA ASN A 326 -15.19 -4.74 3.23
C ASN A 326 -13.90 -4.36 2.51
N ARG A 327 -13.91 -3.30 1.68
CA ARG A 327 -12.69 -2.75 1.07
C ARG A 327 -11.67 -2.36 2.14
N THR A 328 -12.11 -1.64 3.16
CA THR A 328 -11.26 -1.22 4.29
C THR A 328 -10.70 -2.43 5.07
N ALA A 329 -11.49 -3.50 5.23
CA ALA A 329 -11.02 -4.75 5.83
C ALA A 329 -9.93 -5.43 4.97
N ARG A 330 -10.06 -5.42 3.62
CA ARG A 330 -9.02 -5.93 2.71
C ARG A 330 -7.73 -5.14 2.82
N GLN A 331 -7.81 -3.81 2.94
CA GLN A 331 -6.63 -2.95 3.15
C GLN A 331 -5.90 -3.32 4.44
N ARG A 332 -6.62 -3.52 5.56
CA ARG A 332 -6.03 -3.99 6.82
C ARG A 332 -5.39 -5.38 6.67
N LYS A 333 -6.04 -6.30 5.94
CA LYS A 333 -5.51 -7.65 5.67
C LYS A 333 -4.18 -7.59 4.89
N VAL A 334 -4.13 -6.81 3.81
CA VAL A 334 -2.90 -6.61 3.02
C VAL A 334 -1.79 -6.03 3.88
N LEU A 335 -2.10 -5.01 4.70
CA LEU A 335 -1.11 -4.40 5.61
C LEU A 335 -0.57 -5.43 6.62
N GLY A 336 -1.43 -6.26 7.20
CA GLY A 336 -1.02 -7.32 8.11
C GLY A 336 -0.07 -8.33 7.45
N LEU A 337 -0.41 -8.80 6.26
CA LEU A 337 0.42 -9.73 5.48
C LEU A 337 1.78 -9.10 5.10
N ALA A 338 1.78 -7.84 4.67
CA ALA A 338 3.00 -7.10 4.35
C ALA A 338 3.88 -6.92 5.60
N PHE A 339 3.27 -6.63 6.75
CA PHE A 339 3.99 -6.52 8.02
C PHE A 339 4.63 -7.85 8.44
N ASP A 340 3.94 -8.98 8.28
CA ASP A 340 4.50 -10.32 8.55
C ASP A 340 5.67 -10.65 7.63
N LYS A 341 5.60 -10.26 6.36
CA LYS A 341 6.74 -10.37 5.41
C LYS A 341 7.90 -9.46 5.84
N ALA A 342 7.60 -8.23 6.27
CA ALA A 342 8.60 -7.29 6.78
C ALA A 342 9.36 -7.86 7.99
N LYS A 343 8.67 -8.44 8.97
CA LYS A 343 9.31 -9.10 10.12
C LYS A 343 10.27 -10.22 9.70
N LYS A 344 9.88 -11.01 8.71
CA LYS A 344 10.71 -12.13 8.19
C LYS A 344 11.89 -11.65 7.35
N ALA A 345 11.82 -10.45 6.77
CA ALA A 345 12.86 -9.93 5.87
C ALA A 345 14.14 -9.48 6.59
N GLY A 346 14.05 -9.16 7.87
CA GLY A 346 15.15 -8.69 8.70
C GLY A 346 15.57 -7.23 8.42
N PRO A 347 16.36 -6.64 9.34
CA PRO A 347 16.59 -5.19 9.35
C PRO A 347 17.37 -4.67 8.13
N VAL A 348 18.30 -5.45 7.57
CA VAL A 348 19.07 -5.03 6.39
C VAL A 348 18.17 -4.90 5.16
N LYS A 349 17.33 -5.91 4.91
CA LYS A 349 16.38 -5.88 3.81
C LYS A 349 15.33 -4.78 4.00
N LEU A 350 14.84 -4.59 5.22
CA LEU A 350 13.88 -3.53 5.53
C LEU A 350 14.47 -2.14 5.30
N MET A 351 15.74 -1.91 5.64
CA MET A 351 16.39 -0.63 5.35
C MET A 351 16.52 -0.38 3.84
N GLN A 352 16.77 -1.42 3.04
CA GLN A 352 16.74 -1.33 1.57
C GLN A 352 15.34 -0.97 1.05
N VAL A 353 14.31 -1.64 1.55
CA VAL A 353 12.91 -1.34 1.19
C VAL A 353 12.56 0.09 1.59
N ALA A 354 12.88 0.50 2.82
CA ALA A 354 12.65 1.85 3.30
C ALA A 354 13.33 2.89 2.38
N SER A 355 14.60 2.70 2.04
CA SER A 355 15.32 3.63 1.15
C SER A 355 14.71 3.75 -0.25
N MET A 356 14.04 2.70 -0.73
CA MET A 356 13.34 2.68 -2.02
C MET A 356 11.98 3.39 -1.95
N VAL A 357 11.25 3.22 -0.83
CA VAL A 357 9.87 3.69 -0.70
C VAL A 357 9.80 5.12 -0.15
N LEU A 358 10.71 5.51 0.77
CA LEU A 358 10.71 6.83 1.41
C LEU A 358 10.59 8.03 0.46
N PRO A 359 11.28 8.08 -0.69
CA PRO A 359 11.12 9.18 -1.64
C PRO A 359 9.71 9.30 -2.23
N GLU A 360 8.93 8.21 -2.16
CA GLU A 360 7.56 8.13 -2.65
C GLU A 360 6.52 8.51 -1.58
N LEU A 361 6.97 8.77 -0.34
CA LEU A 361 6.09 9.13 0.79
C LEU A 361 6.11 10.63 1.05
N SER A 362 5.03 11.14 1.68
CA SER A 362 5.05 12.39 2.45
C SER A 362 4.89 12.00 3.91
N THR A 363 5.84 12.39 4.77
CA THR A 363 5.86 11.93 6.17
C THR A 363 6.59 12.90 7.07
N SER A 364 6.20 12.94 8.34
CA SER A 364 6.94 13.62 9.41
C SER A 364 8.02 12.74 10.06
N LEU A 365 8.03 11.42 9.77
CA LEU A 365 9.02 10.49 10.33
C LEU A 365 10.43 10.87 9.89
N ASP A 366 11.32 10.97 10.85
CA ASP A 366 12.73 11.18 10.59
C ASP A 366 13.51 9.86 10.38
N MET A 367 14.78 9.96 10.01
CA MET A 367 15.63 8.77 9.82
C MET A 367 15.90 8.00 11.12
N GLY A 368 15.78 8.66 12.28
CA GLY A 368 15.89 8.02 13.60
C GLY A 368 14.68 7.14 13.88
N ASP A 369 13.49 7.63 13.57
CA ASP A 369 12.23 6.87 13.70
C ASP A 369 12.26 5.63 12.80
N ILE A 370 12.63 5.82 11.53
CA ILE A 370 12.73 4.73 10.56
C ILE A 370 13.75 3.70 11.00
N THR A 371 14.93 4.13 11.45
CA THR A 371 15.96 3.24 11.95
C THR A 371 15.46 2.46 13.17
N THR A 372 14.72 3.12 14.07
CA THR A 372 14.13 2.50 15.25
C THR A 372 13.08 1.46 14.86
N LEU A 373 12.16 1.80 13.95
CA LEU A 373 11.14 0.88 13.43
C LEU A 373 11.80 -0.36 12.80
N VAL A 374 12.78 -0.16 11.92
CA VAL A 374 13.47 -1.24 11.20
C VAL A 374 14.26 -2.12 12.15
N THR A 375 15.03 -1.54 13.08
CA THR A 375 15.89 -2.32 14.00
C THR A 375 15.11 -3.01 15.11
N GLN A 376 13.90 -2.54 15.41
CA GLN A 376 13.02 -3.10 16.44
C GLN A 376 11.80 -3.82 15.87
N VAL A 377 11.77 -4.13 14.58
CA VAL A 377 10.62 -4.74 13.90
C VAL A 377 10.14 -6.02 14.61
N ASP A 378 11.04 -6.81 15.17
CA ASP A 378 10.71 -8.05 15.89
C ASP A 378 9.87 -7.82 17.16
N ARG A 379 9.96 -6.63 17.76
CA ARG A 379 9.17 -6.27 18.94
C ARG A 379 7.72 -5.99 18.60
N TYR A 380 7.46 -5.48 17.39
CA TYR A 380 6.14 -5.06 17.01
C TYR A 380 5.30 -6.25 16.56
N HIS A 381 4.03 -6.21 16.90
CA HIS A 381 3.02 -7.14 16.41
C HIS A 381 1.71 -6.40 16.22
N ILE A 382 1.04 -6.66 15.11
CA ILE A 382 -0.29 -6.11 14.88
C ILE A 382 -1.25 -6.93 15.75
N GLY A 383 -1.95 -6.23 16.63
CA GLY A 383 -3.04 -6.77 17.42
C GLY A 383 -4.35 -6.75 16.65
N GLU A 384 -5.43 -6.47 17.36
CA GLU A 384 -6.74 -6.29 16.77
C GLU A 384 -6.76 -5.10 15.81
N SER A 385 -7.55 -5.18 14.73
CA SER A 385 -7.77 -4.09 13.80
C SER A 385 -9.26 -3.90 13.56
N ARG A 386 -9.77 -2.67 13.75
CA ARG A 386 -11.20 -2.34 13.66
C ARG A 386 -11.47 -1.16 12.74
N GLY A 387 -12.68 -1.07 12.20
CA GLY A 387 -13.18 0.10 11.50
C GLY A 387 -13.79 1.11 12.46
N PHE A 388 -13.64 2.40 12.20
CA PHE A 388 -14.25 3.50 12.95
C PHE A 388 -15.13 4.37 12.04
N PRO A 389 -16.33 4.76 12.46
CA PRO A 389 -16.96 4.54 13.76
C PRO A 389 -17.41 3.07 14.00
N PHE A 390 -17.34 2.62 15.24
CA PHE A 390 -17.77 1.27 15.65
C PHE A 390 -19.29 1.13 15.53
N ALA A 391 -20.02 1.94 16.29
CA ALA A 391 -21.47 2.09 16.18
C ALA A 391 -21.78 3.13 15.10
N ARG A 392 -22.41 2.71 13.99
CA ARG A 392 -22.62 3.54 12.81
C ARG A 392 -23.87 3.20 12.04
N THR A 393 -24.34 4.16 11.27
CA THR A 393 -25.34 3.97 10.22
C THR A 393 -24.94 4.73 8.97
N THR A 394 -25.58 4.46 7.84
CA THR A 394 -25.37 5.18 6.59
C THR A 394 -26.63 5.91 6.18
N MET A 395 -26.49 7.13 5.68
CA MET A 395 -27.62 7.90 5.18
C MET A 395 -27.17 8.98 4.21
N LYS A 396 -28.14 9.63 3.55
CA LYS A 396 -27.91 10.84 2.76
C LYS A 396 -28.08 12.08 3.60
N ILE A 397 -27.04 12.92 3.67
CA ILE A 397 -27.15 14.31 4.15
C ILE A 397 -27.01 15.22 2.94
N LYS A 398 -28.08 15.94 2.60
CA LYS A 398 -28.22 16.66 1.33
C LYS A 398 -28.05 15.70 0.14
N LYS A 399 -26.98 15.86 -0.65
CA LYS A 399 -26.67 14.96 -1.80
C LYS A 399 -25.56 13.94 -1.48
N MET A 400 -24.96 13.97 -0.28
CA MET A 400 -23.82 13.13 0.11
C MET A 400 -24.28 11.85 0.79
N ASP A 401 -23.81 10.72 0.34
CA ASP A 401 -23.88 9.46 1.09
C ASP A 401 -22.78 9.46 2.13
N VAL A 402 -23.15 9.36 3.41
CA VAL A 402 -22.25 9.51 4.54
C VAL A 402 -22.42 8.39 5.57
N VAL A 403 -21.34 8.13 6.29
CA VAL A 403 -21.33 7.28 7.49
C VAL A 403 -21.51 8.16 8.73
N ILE A 404 -22.54 7.91 9.49
CA ILE A 404 -22.88 8.64 10.72
C ILE A 404 -22.47 7.83 11.94
N PRO A 405 -21.61 8.38 12.82
CA PRO A 405 -21.35 7.75 14.12
C PRO A 405 -22.57 7.82 15.03
N ALA A 406 -22.91 6.74 15.70
CA ALA A 406 -24.09 6.65 16.55
C ALA A 406 -23.70 6.45 18.05
N THR A 407 -23.27 7.44 18.80
CA THR A 407 -22.94 8.84 18.51
C THR A 407 -21.44 9.03 18.34
N LEU A 408 -20.97 10.24 17.94
CA LEU A 408 -19.52 10.47 17.91
C LEU A 408 -18.91 10.35 19.32
N ALA A 409 -19.54 10.94 20.31
CA ALA A 409 -19.04 10.91 21.69
C ALA A 409 -18.89 9.48 22.25
N SER A 410 -19.87 8.59 22.04
CA SER A 410 -19.75 7.18 22.48
C SER A 410 -18.66 6.42 21.72
N ASN A 411 -18.57 6.63 20.40
CA ASN A 411 -17.51 6.05 19.58
C ASN A 411 -16.11 6.52 20.00
N VAL A 412 -15.94 7.79 20.38
CA VAL A 412 -14.66 8.32 20.90
C VAL A 412 -14.31 7.69 22.24
N THR A 413 -15.28 7.52 23.16
CA THR A 413 -15.06 6.81 24.42
C THR A 413 -14.51 5.40 24.16
N GLU A 414 -15.13 4.68 23.25
CA GLU A 414 -14.72 3.33 22.87
C GLU A 414 -13.36 3.33 22.15
N LEU A 415 -13.08 4.30 21.27
CA LEU A 415 -11.82 4.44 20.58
C LEU A 415 -10.64 4.58 21.55
N HIS A 416 -10.81 5.36 22.61
CA HIS A 416 -9.78 5.53 23.65
C HIS A 416 -9.57 4.25 24.47
N SER A 417 -10.64 3.51 24.79
CA SER A 417 -10.52 2.18 25.39
C SER A 417 -9.78 1.22 24.46
N TYR A 418 -10.19 1.19 23.19
CA TYR A 418 -9.57 0.33 22.18
C TYR A 418 -8.09 0.65 21.94
N LEU A 419 -7.74 1.90 21.60
CA LEU A 419 -6.35 2.26 21.24
C LEU A 419 -5.41 2.32 22.46
N TYR A 420 -5.89 2.84 23.58
CA TYR A 420 -5.05 3.22 24.70
C TYR A 420 -5.34 2.45 25.99
N GLY A 421 -6.40 1.63 26.01
CA GLY A 421 -6.84 0.92 27.22
C GLY A 421 -7.35 1.89 28.31
N VAL A 422 -7.90 3.04 27.93
CA VAL A 422 -8.49 4.01 28.85
C VAL A 422 -9.99 3.74 28.92
N GLU A 423 -10.40 3.02 29.97
CA GLU A 423 -11.81 2.74 30.19
C GLU A 423 -12.56 4.01 30.63
N ASN A 424 -13.80 4.15 30.22
CA ASN A 424 -14.68 5.27 30.58
C ASN A 424 -14.09 6.65 30.25
N TYR A 425 -13.39 6.77 29.12
CA TYR A 425 -12.92 8.06 28.64
C TYR A 425 -14.08 9.04 28.51
N SER A 426 -13.90 10.26 29.02
CA SER A 426 -14.89 11.32 28.89
C SER A 426 -14.44 12.26 27.75
N PRO A 427 -15.18 12.26 26.60
CA PRO A 427 -14.84 13.13 25.47
C PRO A 427 -14.88 14.61 25.87
N SER A 428 -13.98 15.39 25.24
CA SER A 428 -13.87 16.83 25.45
C SER A 428 -15.18 17.57 25.08
N ALA A 429 -15.29 18.81 25.56
CA ALA A 429 -16.41 19.67 25.19
C ALA A 429 -16.51 19.84 23.67
N LYS A 430 -15.37 19.87 22.95
CA LYS A 430 -15.35 19.98 21.49
C LYS A 430 -15.94 18.75 20.80
N VAL A 431 -15.56 17.54 21.20
CA VAL A 431 -16.16 16.30 20.66
C VAL A 431 -17.65 16.21 20.99
N GLN A 432 -18.05 16.63 22.18
CA GLN A 432 -19.48 16.66 22.56
C GLN A 432 -20.27 17.67 21.70
N GLU A 433 -19.71 18.85 21.42
CA GLU A 433 -20.28 19.85 20.51
C GLU A 433 -20.47 19.26 19.10
N ILE A 434 -19.40 18.65 18.54
CA ILE A 434 -19.46 18.01 17.23
C ILE A 434 -20.48 16.87 17.21
N SER A 435 -20.48 16.03 18.24
CA SER A 435 -21.44 14.93 18.39
C SER A 435 -22.88 15.43 18.40
N ALA A 436 -23.16 16.51 19.14
CA ALA A 436 -24.48 17.14 19.19
C ALA A 436 -24.89 17.73 17.82
N HIS A 437 -23.94 18.33 17.10
CA HIS A 437 -24.21 18.84 15.74
C HIS A 437 -24.56 17.69 14.78
N ILE A 438 -23.77 16.61 14.77
CA ILE A 438 -24.02 15.43 13.94
C ILE A 438 -25.38 14.84 14.26
N ALA A 439 -25.71 14.67 15.55
CA ALA A 439 -27.01 14.17 16.00
C ALA A 439 -28.17 15.05 15.54
N LYS A 440 -28.00 16.38 15.61
CA LYS A 440 -29.02 17.34 15.16
C LYS A 440 -29.29 17.24 13.66
N VAL A 441 -28.23 17.09 12.85
CA VAL A 441 -28.34 17.06 11.38
C VAL A 441 -28.83 15.71 10.88
N SER A 442 -28.36 14.62 11.48
CA SER A 442 -28.68 13.25 11.06
C SER A 442 -29.94 12.68 11.72
N GLY A 443 -30.36 13.22 12.88
CA GLY A 443 -31.40 12.62 13.71
C GLY A 443 -30.90 11.43 14.56
N VAL A 444 -29.62 11.05 14.46
CA VAL A 444 -29.00 9.93 15.21
C VAL A 444 -28.38 10.47 16.49
N GLY A 445 -29.18 10.58 17.55
CA GLY A 445 -28.78 11.22 18.81
C GLY A 445 -28.59 10.24 19.99
N SER A 446 -28.66 8.93 19.77
CA SER A 446 -28.47 7.92 20.81
C SER A 446 -27.39 6.91 20.41
N PRO A 447 -26.59 6.42 21.36
CA PRO A 447 -25.68 5.31 21.10
C PRO A 447 -26.46 4.09 20.59
N MET A 448 -25.82 3.36 19.67
CA MET A 448 -26.30 2.08 19.12
C MET A 448 -25.28 0.99 19.47
N GLU A 449 -25.68 -0.25 19.26
CA GLU A 449 -24.73 -1.36 19.27
C GLU A 449 -23.70 -1.21 18.14
N ASP A 450 -22.51 -1.75 18.36
CA ASP A 450 -21.48 -1.76 17.34
C ASP A 450 -21.98 -2.47 16.08
N ALA A 451 -21.69 -1.88 14.94
CA ALA A 451 -21.96 -2.55 13.69
C ALA A 451 -21.01 -3.73 13.51
N GLU A 452 -21.49 -4.81 12.93
CA GLU A 452 -20.68 -5.97 12.62
C GLU A 452 -19.44 -5.54 11.81
N GLU A 453 -18.28 -6.07 12.21
CA GLU A 453 -17.03 -5.83 11.47
C GLU A 453 -17.08 -6.49 10.10
N ALA A 454 -16.77 -5.70 9.09
CA ALA A 454 -16.71 -6.19 7.72
C ALA A 454 -15.57 -7.20 7.54
N GLY A 455 -15.90 -8.35 6.98
CA GLY A 455 -14.93 -9.40 6.66
C GLY A 455 -14.30 -9.28 5.28
N THR A 456 -13.40 -10.21 4.98
CA THR A 456 -12.80 -10.41 3.64
C THR A 456 -13.17 -11.81 3.13
N GLY A 457 -12.98 -12.07 1.83
CA GLY A 457 -13.26 -13.39 1.23
C GLY A 457 -14.75 -13.64 0.96
N GLY A 458 -15.62 -12.64 1.18
CA GLY A 458 -17.04 -12.67 0.84
C GLY A 458 -17.32 -11.94 -0.49
N GLY A 459 -18.58 -11.52 -0.60
CA GLY A 459 -19.08 -10.78 -1.76
C GLY A 459 -19.82 -11.64 -2.77
N THR A 460 -20.55 -10.99 -3.65
CA THR A 460 -21.35 -11.65 -4.70
C THR A 460 -21.08 -11.03 -6.06
N VAL A 461 -21.03 -11.86 -7.08
CA VAL A 461 -20.92 -11.38 -8.46
C VAL A 461 -22.30 -10.89 -8.92
N ARG A 462 -22.40 -9.66 -9.39
CA ARG A 462 -23.66 -9.12 -9.91
C ARG A 462 -24.14 -9.94 -11.10
N LYS A 463 -25.39 -10.38 -11.09
CA LYS A 463 -25.98 -11.26 -12.13
C LYS A 463 -25.80 -10.71 -13.56
N LYS A 464 -25.94 -9.39 -13.75
CA LYS A 464 -25.75 -8.70 -15.05
C LYS A 464 -24.30 -8.81 -15.54
N GLU A 465 -23.32 -8.71 -14.67
CA GLU A 465 -21.89 -8.81 -14.99
C GLU A 465 -21.44 -10.25 -15.21
N ALA A 466 -21.95 -11.18 -14.38
CA ALA A 466 -21.75 -12.61 -14.58
C ALA A 466 -22.29 -13.08 -15.96
N GLY A 467 -23.43 -12.52 -16.37
CA GLY A 467 -24.02 -12.76 -17.71
C GLY A 467 -23.14 -12.22 -18.85
N LYS A 468 -22.62 -10.99 -18.69
CA LYS A 468 -21.70 -10.37 -19.68
C LYS A 468 -20.38 -11.13 -19.78
N ALA A 469 -19.80 -11.54 -18.64
CA ALA A 469 -18.56 -12.32 -18.60
C ALA A 469 -18.71 -13.67 -19.29
N LYS A 470 -19.79 -14.42 -19.01
CA LYS A 470 -20.11 -15.69 -19.70
C LYS A 470 -20.31 -15.50 -21.21
N ALA A 471 -20.95 -14.40 -21.63
CA ALA A 471 -21.13 -14.08 -23.03
C ALA A 471 -19.79 -13.73 -23.71
N ALA A 472 -18.91 -12.98 -23.04
CA ALA A 472 -17.57 -12.65 -23.55
C ALA A 472 -16.68 -13.90 -23.63
N GLU A 473 -16.67 -14.76 -22.63
CA GLU A 473 -15.94 -16.03 -22.62
C GLU A 473 -16.40 -16.97 -23.76
N ASN A 474 -17.71 -17.06 -23.96
CA ASN A 474 -18.27 -17.85 -25.05
C ASN A 474 -17.90 -17.26 -26.42
N ALA A 475 -17.86 -15.93 -26.56
CA ALA A 475 -17.44 -15.25 -27.79
C ALA A 475 -15.94 -15.46 -28.06
N GLU A 476 -15.11 -15.46 -27.03
CA GLU A 476 -13.67 -15.72 -27.14
C GLU A 476 -13.37 -17.17 -27.48
N LYS A 477 -14.04 -18.13 -26.81
CA LYS A 477 -13.97 -19.56 -27.14
C LYS A 477 -14.39 -19.81 -28.60
N SER A 478 -15.44 -19.11 -29.08
CA SER A 478 -15.89 -19.20 -30.46
C SER A 478 -14.89 -18.63 -31.46
N LYS A 479 -14.21 -17.53 -31.11
CA LYS A 479 -13.12 -16.93 -31.91
C LYS A 479 -11.88 -17.83 -31.94
N LYS A 480 -11.51 -18.42 -30.81
CA LYS A 480 -10.38 -19.35 -30.72
C LYS A 480 -10.62 -20.61 -31.55
N LYS A 481 -11.84 -21.19 -31.47
CA LYS A 481 -12.24 -22.35 -32.26
C LYS A 481 -12.24 -22.05 -33.78
N LYS A 482 -12.75 -20.87 -34.18
CA LYS A 482 -12.68 -20.44 -35.59
C LYS A 482 -11.25 -20.24 -36.10
N LYS A 483 -10.35 -19.73 -35.24
CA LYS A 483 -8.93 -19.54 -35.58
C LYS A 483 -8.19 -20.88 -35.69
N GLU A 484 -8.51 -21.84 -34.83
CA GLU A 484 -7.96 -23.22 -34.89
C GLU A 484 -8.46 -23.94 -36.15
N GLU A 485 -9.77 -23.85 -36.50
CA GLU A 485 -10.34 -24.40 -37.73
C GLU A 485 -9.75 -23.75 -38.99
N GLN A 486 -9.48 -22.43 -38.97
CA GLN A 486 -8.80 -21.75 -40.10
C GLN A 486 -7.33 -22.18 -40.23
N THR A 487 -6.63 -22.38 -39.11
CA THR A 487 -5.23 -22.84 -39.13
C THR A 487 -5.14 -24.29 -39.60
N GLU A 488 -6.11 -25.13 -39.23
CA GLU A 488 -6.19 -26.52 -39.69
C GLU A 488 -6.58 -26.63 -41.16
N ALA A 489 -7.49 -25.75 -41.63
CA ALA A 489 -7.85 -25.66 -43.05
C ALA A 489 -6.68 -25.14 -43.89
N ALA A 490 -5.90 -24.16 -43.41
CA ALA A 490 -4.70 -23.67 -44.09
C ALA A 490 -3.62 -24.76 -44.19
N LYS A 491 -3.37 -25.52 -43.10
CA LYS A 491 -2.46 -26.68 -43.12
C LYS A 491 -2.92 -27.78 -44.09
N LYS A 492 -4.22 -28.05 -44.18
CA LYS A 492 -4.75 -29.02 -45.15
C LYS A 492 -4.65 -28.53 -46.60
N GLN A 493 -4.67 -27.21 -46.85
CA GLN A 493 -4.40 -26.65 -48.18
C GLN A 493 -2.90 -26.69 -48.52
N GLU A 494 -2.01 -26.38 -47.63
CA GLU A 494 -0.55 -26.51 -47.85
C GLU A 494 -0.16 -27.97 -48.14
N THR A 495 -0.67 -28.93 -47.36
CA THR A 495 -0.41 -30.36 -47.60
C THR A 495 -0.99 -30.85 -48.96
N LYS A 496 -2.13 -30.30 -49.42
CA LYS A 496 -2.67 -30.60 -50.76
C LYS A 496 -1.82 -30.00 -51.87
N THR A 497 -1.33 -28.79 -51.70
CA THR A 497 -0.47 -28.11 -52.67
C THR A 497 0.90 -28.80 -52.79
N GLU A 498 1.50 -29.19 -51.71
CA GLU A 498 2.73 -30.00 -51.73
C GLU A 498 2.55 -31.38 -52.40
N THR A 499 1.40 -32.04 -52.16
CA THR A 499 1.10 -33.34 -52.79
C THR A 499 0.82 -33.19 -54.31
N GLU A 500 0.20 -32.08 -54.75
CA GLU A 500 -0.03 -31.78 -56.14
C GLU A 500 1.27 -31.33 -56.88
N GLU A 501 2.18 -30.63 -56.19
CA GLU A 501 3.50 -30.29 -56.75
C GLU A 501 4.41 -31.53 -56.84
N GLU A 502 4.44 -32.40 -55.84
CA GLU A 502 5.20 -33.67 -55.91
C GLU A 502 4.69 -34.58 -57.03
N THR A 503 3.34 -34.64 -57.23
CA THR A 503 2.74 -35.44 -58.30
C THR A 503 3.03 -34.82 -59.68
N SER A 504 3.07 -33.50 -59.78
CA SER A 504 3.40 -32.83 -61.03
C SER A 504 4.88 -32.92 -61.40
N VAL A 505 5.78 -32.95 -60.41
CA VAL A 505 7.23 -33.17 -60.59
C VAL A 505 7.52 -34.61 -60.98
N LYS A 506 6.79 -35.58 -60.41
CA LYS A 506 6.92 -37.03 -60.76
C LYS A 506 6.44 -37.30 -62.19
N ASN A 507 5.27 -36.76 -62.62
CA ASN A 507 4.79 -36.85 -63.97
C ASN A 507 5.69 -36.13 -65.00
N LYS A 508 6.34 -35.00 -64.63
CA LYS A 508 7.34 -34.34 -65.53
C LYS A 508 8.64 -35.15 -65.66
N LYS A 509 9.02 -35.94 -64.64
CA LYS A 509 10.20 -36.81 -64.70
C LYS A 509 9.93 -38.07 -65.56
N GLU A 510 8.78 -38.72 -65.38
CA GLU A 510 8.37 -39.87 -66.19
C GLU A 510 8.20 -39.51 -67.70
N THR A 511 7.61 -38.34 -68.03
CA THR A 511 7.49 -37.85 -69.42
C THR A 511 8.84 -37.47 -70.04
N LYS A 512 9.85 -37.12 -69.22
CA LYS A 512 11.19 -36.79 -69.69
C LYS A 512 12.07 -38.04 -69.91
N GLU A 513 11.84 -39.11 -69.12
CA GLU A 513 12.46 -40.42 -69.32
C GLU A 513 11.87 -41.18 -70.49
N GLU A 514 10.53 -41.14 -70.70
CA GLU A 514 9.88 -41.68 -71.93
C GLU A 514 10.34 -40.98 -73.19
N LYS A 515 10.51 -39.65 -73.22
CA LYS A 515 11.04 -38.94 -74.40
C LYS A 515 12.51 -39.27 -74.62
N LYS A 516 13.31 -39.57 -73.62
CA LYS A 516 14.71 -39.90 -73.78
C LYS A 516 14.93 -41.34 -74.28
N SER A 517 14.09 -42.29 -73.87
CA SER A 517 14.07 -43.64 -74.38
C SER A 517 13.62 -43.72 -75.87
N THR A 518 12.63 -42.87 -76.26
CA THR A 518 12.16 -42.80 -77.63
C THR A 518 13.17 -42.13 -78.56
N GLU A 519 13.99 -41.17 -78.10
CA GLU A 519 15.07 -40.53 -78.87
C GLU A 519 16.30 -41.46 -78.97
N GLU A 520 16.57 -42.30 -78.00
CA GLU A 520 17.66 -43.31 -78.09
C GLU A 520 17.27 -44.47 -79.02
N GLU A 521 16.02 -44.97 -79.00
CA GLU A 521 15.55 -45.98 -79.96
C GLU A 521 15.51 -45.46 -81.39
N THR A 522 15.23 -44.19 -81.59
CA THR A 522 15.23 -43.56 -82.96
C THR A 522 16.64 -43.33 -83.46
N LYS A 523 17.62 -43.11 -82.60
CA LYS A 523 19.07 -43.02 -83.00
C LYS A 523 19.67 -44.39 -83.29
N GLU A 524 19.36 -45.39 -82.53
CA GLU A 524 19.82 -46.76 -82.76
C GLU A 524 19.24 -47.36 -84.08
N THR A 525 18.01 -47.03 -84.40
CA THR A 525 17.33 -47.44 -85.68
C THR A 525 17.91 -46.69 -86.91
N LYS A 526 18.40 -45.46 -86.70
CA LYS A 526 19.08 -44.67 -87.77
C LYS A 526 20.50 -45.14 -88.01
N GLU A 527 21.23 -45.49 -86.97
CA GLU A 527 22.60 -46.04 -87.05
C GLU A 527 22.61 -47.44 -87.68
N LYS A 528 21.63 -48.28 -87.39
CA LYS A 528 21.45 -49.58 -88.07
C LYS A 528 21.07 -49.49 -89.55
N ARG A 529 20.38 -48.46 -89.97
CA ARG A 529 20.08 -48.19 -91.42
C ARG A 529 21.27 -47.63 -92.17
N GLU A 530 22.13 -46.83 -91.60
CA GLU A 530 23.38 -46.31 -92.23
C GLU A 530 24.47 -47.39 -92.32
N THR A 531 24.50 -48.44 -91.52
CA THR A 531 25.42 -49.55 -91.61
C THR A 531 25.00 -50.64 -92.60
N GLU A 532 23.69 -50.77 -92.97
CA GLU A 532 23.22 -51.69 -93.99
C GLU A 532 23.35 -51.13 -95.42
N GLU A 533 23.41 -49.80 -95.58
CA GLU A 533 23.52 -49.15 -96.92
C GLU A 533 24.99 -49.05 -97.40
N THR A 534 25.99 -49.43 -96.61
CA THR A 534 27.43 -49.37 -96.93
C THR A 534 28.02 -50.73 -97.35
N VAL A 535 27.27 -51.84 -97.44
CA VAL A 535 27.79 -53.19 -97.75
C VAL A 535 27.40 -53.70 -99.16
N GLU A 536 26.71 -52.92 -100.00
CA GLU A 536 26.39 -53.36 -101.38
C GLU A 536 26.89 -52.42 -102.43
N VAL A 537 28.24 -52.30 -102.63
CA VAL A 537 28.90 -52.01 -103.90
C VAL A 537 30.33 -52.53 -103.86
N GLY A 538 30.54 -53.73 -104.32
CA GLY A 538 31.84 -54.31 -104.64
C GLY A 538 31.82 -54.82 -106.09
N PRO A 539 32.91 -54.89 -106.79
CA PRO A 539 33.03 -54.74 -108.23
C PRO A 539 32.85 -55.98 -109.04
N GLY A 540 32.34 -55.71 -110.18
CA GLY A 540 32.37 -56.62 -111.31
C GLY A 540 32.40 -55.81 -112.55
#